data_6c06fe015a8ca06593ff88488d51b984
#
_entry.id   6c06fe015a8ca06593ff88488d51b984
#
_cell.length_a   1.000
_cell.length_b   1.000
_cell.length_c   1.000
_cell.angle_alpha   90.00
_cell.angle_beta   90.00
_cell.angle_gamma   90.00
#
_symmetry.space_group_name_H-M   'P 1'
#
loop_
_entity.id
_entity.type
_entity.pdbx_description
1 polymer ?
#
loop_
_entity_poly.entity_id
_entity_poly.type
_entity_poly.pdbx_seq_one_letter_code
_entity_poly.pdbx_strand_id
1 'polypeptide(L)'
;MRRSRVLGAIAGALTLLTFSLEASAQGSADSDASWRRGTARRESDQTWAFELRFGPYRPNVDDEFEGGAAPYREVFGDSKRVFFGMELDWQALRIPWVGTFGPGVGWSYTSMSSKAKLSGTNVDSAEETSLWLMPMYAAGVLRVDVLPRELSIPLVPYGKLGLGYGLWKASNELGASEQGGVTGKGHSYGLHAAVGLALQLDFLDAAATQQLDNSVGINHAYGYLEWMWSDLGGFGGGQMKIGTSTWVTGLAFEI
;
A
#
# COMPACT_ATOMS: atom_id res chain seq x y z
N MET A 1 17.66 -37.60 15.46
CA MET A 1 16.99 -37.99 14.20
C MET A 1 15.59 -37.42 14.18
N ARG A 2 15.39 -36.20 13.65
CA ARG A 2 14.08 -35.64 13.25
C ARG A 2 14.33 -34.27 12.57
N ARG A 3 14.83 -34.32 11.33
CA ARG A 3 14.89 -33.15 10.43
C ARG A 3 14.46 -33.66 9.06
N SER A 4 13.19 -33.54 8.72
CA SER A 4 12.71 -33.59 7.31
C SER A 4 11.18 -33.61 7.26
N ARG A 5 10.51 -32.48 7.55
CA ARG A 5 9.07 -32.30 7.22
C ARG A 5 8.66 -30.84 6.98
N VAL A 6 9.56 -29.92 6.71
CA VAL A 6 9.20 -28.50 6.48
C VAL A 6 9.39 -28.08 5.02
N LEU A 7 9.98 -28.90 4.17
CA LEU A 7 10.21 -28.55 2.75
C LEU A 7 9.05 -28.88 1.79
N GLY A 8 7.97 -29.50 2.29
CA GLY A 8 6.85 -29.93 1.45
C GLY A 8 5.74 -28.88 1.23
N ALA A 9 5.68 -27.81 2.04
CA ALA A 9 4.55 -26.88 2.01
C ALA A 9 4.75 -25.66 1.09
N ILE A 10 5.97 -25.40 0.64
CA ILE A 10 6.27 -24.22 -0.22
C ILE A 10 6.16 -24.55 -1.71
N ALA A 11 6.25 -25.81 -2.10
CA ALA A 11 6.12 -26.24 -3.49
C ALA A 11 4.68 -26.28 -4.01
N GLY A 12 3.67 -26.28 -3.13
CA GLY A 12 2.25 -26.34 -3.51
C GLY A 12 1.62 -25.00 -3.91
N ALA A 13 2.21 -23.87 -3.52
CA ALA A 13 1.63 -22.56 -3.76
C ALA A 13 2.07 -21.91 -5.10
N LEU A 14 3.10 -22.44 -5.73
CA LEU A 14 3.63 -21.85 -6.98
C LEU A 14 3.03 -22.50 -8.25
N THR A 15 2.26 -23.56 -8.12
CA THR A 15 1.71 -24.31 -9.28
C THR A 15 0.29 -23.85 -9.67
N LEU A 16 -0.31 -22.90 -8.98
CA LEU A 16 -1.68 -22.40 -9.25
C LEU A 16 -1.72 -21.11 -10.10
N LEU A 17 -0.59 -20.63 -10.61
CA LEU A 17 -0.52 -19.41 -11.41
C LEU A 17 -0.43 -19.62 -12.94
N THR A 18 -0.59 -20.87 -13.41
CA THR A 18 -0.69 -21.12 -14.86
C THR A 18 -2.12 -21.43 -15.27
N PHE A 19 -3.07 -20.57 -14.98
CA PHE A 19 -4.32 -20.51 -15.74
C PHE A 19 -4.10 -19.54 -16.90
N SER A 20 -3.93 -20.10 -18.09
CA SER A 20 -4.06 -19.37 -19.35
C SER A 20 -5.49 -18.83 -19.43
N LEU A 21 -5.67 -17.54 -19.14
CA LEU A 21 -6.87 -16.79 -19.47
C LEU A 21 -6.86 -16.58 -20.99
N GLU A 22 -7.53 -17.46 -21.70
CA GLU A 22 -8.03 -17.13 -23.04
C GLU A 22 -9.15 -16.10 -22.83
N ALA A 23 -8.81 -14.82 -22.96
CA ALA A 23 -9.77 -13.75 -23.05
C ALA A 23 -10.51 -13.89 -24.38
N SER A 24 -11.66 -14.52 -24.33
CA SER A 24 -12.61 -14.47 -25.46
C SER A 24 -13.15 -13.05 -25.55
N ALA A 25 -12.62 -12.29 -26.48
CA ALA A 25 -13.22 -11.04 -26.93
C ALA A 25 -14.55 -11.37 -27.62
N GLN A 26 -15.64 -11.45 -26.85
CA GLN A 26 -17.00 -11.42 -27.42
C GLN A 26 -17.36 -9.97 -27.70
N GLY A 27 -17.06 -9.54 -28.93
CA GLY A 27 -17.67 -8.35 -29.51
C GLY A 27 -19.18 -8.53 -29.58
N SER A 28 -19.93 -7.86 -28.73
CA SER A 28 -21.38 -7.74 -28.89
C SER A 28 -21.66 -6.76 -30.01
N ALA A 29 -22.13 -7.32 -31.14
CA ALA A 29 -22.75 -6.55 -32.19
C ALA A 29 -24.09 -6.01 -31.70
N ASP A 30 -24.09 -4.76 -31.22
CA ASP A 30 -25.31 -3.97 -31.02
C ASP A 30 -25.10 -2.59 -31.65
N SER A 31 -25.17 -2.56 -32.99
CA SER A 31 -24.80 -1.41 -33.82
C SER A 31 -25.96 -0.52 -34.26
N ASP A 32 -27.16 -0.57 -33.66
CA ASP A 32 -28.30 0.16 -34.22
C ASP A 32 -29.07 1.14 -33.34
N ALA A 33 -28.50 1.57 -32.20
CA ALA A 33 -29.15 2.60 -31.36
C ALA A 33 -28.27 3.76 -30.90
N SER A 34 -27.08 3.91 -31.47
CA SER A 34 -26.05 4.84 -30.96
C SER A 34 -26.28 6.34 -31.28
N TRP A 35 -27.13 6.66 -32.27
CA TRP A 35 -27.40 8.05 -32.65
C TRP A 35 -28.48 8.77 -31.80
N ARG A 36 -29.20 8.01 -30.97
CA ARG A 36 -30.27 8.57 -30.10
C ARG A 36 -29.85 8.80 -28.63
N ARG A 37 -28.71 8.29 -28.23
CA ARG A 37 -28.13 8.58 -26.91
C ARG A 37 -27.02 9.60 -27.14
N GLY A 38 -27.23 10.80 -26.65
CA GLY A 38 -26.24 11.86 -26.68
C GLY A 38 -24.89 11.28 -26.27
N THR A 39 -23.84 11.67 -26.96
CA THR A 39 -22.45 11.29 -26.84
C THR A 39 -22.14 10.53 -25.54
N ALA A 40 -22.38 9.21 -25.56
CA ALA A 40 -21.86 8.34 -24.52
C ALA A 40 -20.33 8.54 -24.57
N ARG A 41 -19.79 9.10 -23.51
CA ARG A 41 -18.37 9.27 -23.32
C ARG A 41 -17.72 7.92 -23.60
N ARG A 42 -16.96 7.79 -24.64
CA ARG A 42 -16.15 6.59 -24.89
C ARG A 42 -14.92 6.75 -24.00
N GLU A 43 -15.07 6.34 -22.77
CA GLU A 43 -13.94 6.13 -21.88
C GLU A 43 -13.22 4.88 -22.37
N SER A 44 -11.88 4.91 -22.38
CA SER A 44 -11.10 3.70 -22.63
C SER A 44 -11.36 2.66 -21.55
N ASP A 45 -11.18 1.37 -21.87
CA ASP A 45 -11.37 0.30 -20.86
C ASP A 45 -10.36 0.47 -19.73
N GLN A 46 -10.85 0.75 -18.53
CA GLN A 46 -10.06 0.88 -17.31
C GLN A 46 -9.52 -0.48 -16.90
N THR A 47 -8.21 -0.58 -16.80
CA THR A 47 -7.56 -1.85 -16.44
C THR A 47 -6.62 -1.69 -15.26
N TRP A 48 -6.05 -0.52 -15.07
CA TRP A 48 -5.06 -0.24 -14.06
C TRP A 48 -5.41 1.00 -13.24
N ALA A 49 -4.99 1.01 -11.98
CA ALA A 49 -5.00 2.20 -11.16
C ALA A 49 -3.62 2.40 -10.53
N PHE A 50 -3.10 3.60 -10.61
CA PHE A 50 -1.85 4.01 -9.98
C PHE A 50 -2.13 5.00 -8.87
N GLU A 51 -1.55 4.77 -7.68
CA GLU A 51 -1.72 5.66 -6.52
C GLU A 51 -0.38 6.25 -6.06
N LEU A 52 -0.40 7.53 -5.74
CA LEU A 52 0.63 8.21 -4.95
C LEU A 52 0.13 8.33 -3.52
N ARG A 53 0.94 7.91 -2.54
CA ARG A 53 0.52 7.68 -1.16
C ARG A 53 1.39 8.46 -0.18
N PHE A 54 0.75 9.15 0.75
CA PHE A 54 1.42 9.91 1.80
C PHE A 54 0.68 9.73 3.13
N GLY A 55 1.41 9.69 4.20
CA GLY A 55 0.81 9.63 5.52
C GLY A 55 1.84 9.69 6.64
N PRO A 56 1.39 9.88 7.87
CA PRO A 56 2.26 9.76 9.02
C PRO A 56 2.58 8.29 9.30
N TYR A 57 3.82 7.98 9.60
CA TYR A 57 4.28 6.63 9.92
C TYR A 57 4.99 6.62 11.27
N ARG A 58 4.60 5.68 12.12
CA ARG A 58 5.30 5.32 13.34
C ARG A 58 5.26 3.80 13.44
N PRO A 59 6.41 3.12 13.42
CA PRO A 59 6.46 1.67 13.55
C PRO A 59 6.09 1.24 14.98
N ASN A 60 5.43 0.10 15.10
CA ASN A 60 4.98 -0.49 16.36
C ASN A 60 6.10 -1.27 17.08
N VAL A 61 7.35 -0.83 16.96
CA VAL A 61 8.52 -1.52 17.57
C VAL A 61 8.35 -1.68 19.08
N ASP A 62 7.84 -0.65 19.74
CA ASP A 62 7.65 -0.67 21.20
C ASP A 62 6.67 -1.74 21.68
N ASP A 63 5.74 -2.19 20.81
CA ASP A 63 4.74 -3.21 21.14
C ASP A 63 5.33 -4.64 21.21
N GLU A 64 6.62 -4.80 20.89
CA GLU A 64 7.35 -6.06 20.99
C GLU A 64 7.87 -6.32 22.43
N PHE A 65 8.03 -5.27 23.20
CA PHE A 65 8.68 -5.31 24.50
C PHE A 65 7.68 -5.38 25.66
N GLU A 66 7.83 -6.42 26.49
CA GLU A 66 7.07 -6.54 27.73
C GLU A 66 7.63 -5.62 28.82
N GLY A 67 6.80 -5.27 29.82
CA GLY A 67 7.24 -4.48 30.96
C GLY A 67 7.36 -2.97 30.74
N GLY A 68 6.86 -2.45 29.61
CA GLY A 68 6.78 -1.01 29.35
C GLY A 68 8.07 -0.39 28.79
N ALA A 69 9.07 -1.21 28.44
CA ALA A 69 10.21 -0.74 27.68
C ALA A 69 9.75 -0.22 26.32
N ALA A 70 10.22 0.95 25.92
CA ALA A 70 9.83 1.60 24.68
C ALA A 70 11.07 2.15 23.94
N PRO A 71 11.94 1.25 23.45
CA PRO A 71 13.24 1.64 22.87
C PRO A 71 13.09 2.55 21.66
N TYR A 72 12.05 2.35 20.83
CA TYR A 72 11.81 3.25 19.72
C TYR A 72 11.48 4.67 20.20
N ARG A 73 10.58 4.80 21.18
CA ARG A 73 10.18 6.08 21.73
C ARG A 73 11.34 6.77 22.48
N GLU A 74 12.17 6.01 23.16
CA GLU A 74 13.35 6.53 23.85
C GLU A 74 14.37 7.15 22.89
N VAL A 75 14.55 6.56 21.70
CA VAL A 75 15.51 7.03 20.70
C VAL A 75 14.90 8.07 19.77
N PHE A 76 13.73 7.80 19.18
CA PHE A 76 13.14 8.62 18.12
C PHE A 76 11.98 9.51 18.59
N GLY A 77 11.54 9.38 19.85
CA GLY A 77 10.40 10.08 20.40
C GLY A 77 9.06 9.56 19.90
N ASP A 78 7.99 10.29 20.22
CA ASP A 78 6.62 9.95 19.79
C ASP A 78 6.24 10.53 18.41
N SER A 79 7.16 11.25 17.77
CA SER A 79 6.89 11.95 16.51
C SER A 79 6.68 10.96 15.37
N LYS A 80 5.58 11.14 14.66
CA LYS A 80 5.32 10.43 13.40
C LYS A 80 6.16 11.06 12.28
N ARG A 81 6.71 10.24 11.42
CA ARG A 81 7.42 10.68 10.22
C ARG A 81 6.51 10.53 9.00
N VAL A 82 6.69 11.35 8.00
CA VAL A 82 5.95 11.20 6.74
C VAL A 82 6.56 10.04 5.97
N PHE A 83 5.71 9.13 5.51
CA PHE A 83 6.09 8.18 4.47
C PHE A 83 5.58 8.65 3.12
N PHE A 84 6.32 8.30 2.09
CA PHE A 84 5.93 8.36 0.69
C PHE A 84 5.78 6.94 0.17
N GLY A 85 4.76 6.70 -0.67
CA GLY A 85 4.56 5.41 -1.29
C GLY A 85 3.87 5.50 -2.64
N MET A 86 3.84 4.38 -3.32
CA MET A 86 3.14 4.16 -4.58
C MET A 86 2.45 2.81 -4.55
N GLU A 87 1.35 2.70 -5.29
CA GLU A 87 0.62 1.45 -5.46
C GLU A 87 0.18 1.32 -6.91
N LEU A 88 0.17 0.11 -7.40
CA LEU A 88 -0.35 -0.25 -8.70
C LEU A 88 -1.36 -1.38 -8.55
N ASP A 89 -2.60 -1.14 -8.97
CA ASP A 89 -3.70 -2.08 -8.91
C ASP A 89 -4.09 -2.52 -10.32
N TRP A 90 -4.30 -3.81 -10.48
CA TRP A 90 -4.91 -4.35 -11.69
C TRP A 90 -6.39 -4.63 -11.45
N GLN A 91 -7.27 -3.91 -12.14
CA GLN A 91 -8.73 -4.07 -12.04
C GLN A 91 -9.18 -5.28 -12.87
N ALA A 92 -8.79 -6.49 -12.44
CA ALA A 92 -8.91 -7.73 -13.20
C ALA A 92 -10.35 -8.19 -13.43
N LEU A 93 -11.23 -7.94 -12.47
CA LEU A 93 -12.61 -8.43 -12.47
C LEU A 93 -13.59 -7.27 -12.25
N ARG A 94 -14.57 -7.15 -13.13
CA ARG A 94 -15.71 -6.25 -12.94
C ARG A 94 -16.88 -7.03 -12.36
N ILE A 95 -17.29 -6.64 -11.15
CA ILE A 95 -18.46 -7.23 -10.48
C ILE A 95 -19.66 -6.34 -10.80
N PRO A 96 -20.68 -6.85 -11.55
CA PRO A 96 -21.87 -6.08 -11.87
C PRO A 96 -22.53 -5.51 -10.61
N TRP A 97 -22.98 -4.26 -10.66
CA TRP A 97 -23.65 -3.53 -9.56
C TRP A 97 -22.81 -3.25 -8.31
N VAL A 98 -21.52 -3.65 -8.30
CA VAL A 98 -20.60 -3.40 -7.17
C VAL A 98 -19.45 -2.52 -7.62
N GLY A 99 -18.62 -3.00 -8.55
CA GLY A 99 -17.41 -2.29 -8.93
C GLY A 99 -16.34 -3.20 -9.51
N THR A 100 -15.07 -2.94 -9.15
CA THR A 100 -13.93 -3.72 -9.63
C THR A 100 -13.23 -4.43 -8.47
N PHE A 101 -12.67 -5.60 -8.77
CA PHE A 101 -11.81 -6.35 -7.87
C PHE A 101 -10.56 -6.82 -8.61
N GLY A 102 -9.42 -6.76 -7.94
CA GLY A 102 -8.18 -7.28 -8.50
C GLY A 102 -6.99 -7.19 -7.54
N PRO A 103 -5.83 -7.71 -7.95
CA PRO A 103 -4.62 -7.61 -7.15
C PRO A 103 -4.00 -6.22 -7.26
N GLY A 104 -3.45 -5.75 -6.13
CA GLY A 104 -2.65 -4.55 -6.02
C GLY A 104 -1.31 -4.83 -5.36
N VAL A 105 -0.30 -4.06 -5.72
CA VAL A 105 1.02 -4.08 -5.08
C VAL A 105 1.42 -2.67 -4.69
N GLY A 106 1.81 -2.52 -3.43
CA GLY A 106 2.22 -1.25 -2.86
C GLY A 106 3.65 -1.28 -2.34
N TRP A 107 4.30 -0.15 -2.45
CA TRP A 107 5.63 0.10 -1.94
C TRP A 107 5.65 1.45 -1.23
N SER A 108 6.39 1.52 -0.12
CA SER A 108 6.50 2.76 0.65
C SER A 108 7.91 2.92 1.21
N TYR A 109 8.26 4.16 1.52
CA TYR A 109 9.54 4.52 2.11
C TYR A 109 9.34 5.54 3.22
N THR A 110 10.03 5.33 4.33
CA THR A 110 10.17 6.34 5.39
C THR A 110 11.53 6.19 6.06
N SER A 111 12.04 7.29 6.58
CA SER A 111 13.31 7.35 7.29
C SER A 111 13.16 8.28 8.49
N MET A 112 13.79 7.90 9.58
CA MET A 112 13.85 8.70 10.80
C MET A 112 15.25 8.70 11.37
N SER A 113 15.67 9.83 11.88
CA SER A 113 16.94 9.99 12.57
C SER A 113 16.77 10.72 13.88
N SER A 114 17.63 10.41 14.82
CA SER A 114 17.69 11.05 16.12
C SER A 114 19.13 11.04 16.62
N LYS A 115 19.50 12.09 17.36
CA LYS A 115 20.77 12.11 18.08
C LYS A 115 20.67 11.24 19.33
N ALA A 116 21.64 10.36 19.54
CA ALA A 116 21.74 9.59 20.76
C ALA A 116 21.90 10.55 21.95
N LYS A 117 21.33 10.22 23.10
CA LYS A 117 21.55 10.97 24.34
C LYS A 117 22.72 10.37 25.10
N LEU A 118 23.59 11.21 25.63
CA LEU A 118 24.68 10.78 26.53
C LEU A 118 24.06 10.13 27.77
N SER A 119 24.53 8.94 28.11
CA SER A 119 24.03 8.17 29.27
C SER A 119 24.06 9.02 30.56
N GLY A 120 22.89 9.17 31.18
CA GLY A 120 22.72 9.91 32.44
C GLY A 120 22.58 11.42 32.29
N THR A 121 22.52 11.95 31.08
CA THR A 121 22.29 13.37 30.82
C THR A 121 21.25 13.56 29.72
N ASN A 122 20.61 14.74 29.67
CA ASN A 122 19.72 15.12 28.54
C ASN A 122 20.49 15.82 27.39
N VAL A 123 21.81 15.69 27.37
CA VAL A 123 22.64 16.30 26.34
C VAL A 123 22.73 15.38 25.14
N ASP A 124 22.44 15.92 23.94
CA ASP A 124 22.54 15.19 22.69
C ASP A 124 24.01 14.81 22.42
N SER A 125 24.24 13.55 22.09
CA SER A 125 25.53 13.06 21.61
C SER A 125 25.77 13.58 20.18
N ALA A 126 27.04 13.57 19.78
CA ALA A 126 27.38 13.78 18.37
C ALA A 126 26.94 12.60 17.48
N GLU A 127 26.70 11.41 18.06
CA GLU A 127 26.28 10.23 17.31
C GLU A 127 24.81 10.34 16.86
N GLU A 128 24.58 10.22 15.56
CA GLU A 128 23.24 10.14 14.96
C GLU A 128 22.85 8.66 14.72
N THR A 129 21.69 8.29 15.24
CA THR A 129 21.07 6.98 14.95
C THR A 129 19.95 7.18 13.95
N SER A 130 19.94 6.39 12.90
CA SER A 130 18.90 6.42 11.88
C SER A 130 18.23 5.06 11.72
N LEU A 131 16.91 5.08 11.46
CA LEU A 131 16.11 3.91 11.11
C LEU A 131 15.45 4.16 9.75
N TRP A 132 15.75 3.29 8.83
CA TRP A 132 15.21 3.27 7.48
C TRP A 132 14.21 2.11 7.35
N LEU A 133 13.04 2.37 6.79
CA LEU A 133 11.97 1.41 6.61
C LEU A 133 11.42 1.45 5.18
N MET A 134 11.20 0.27 4.62
CA MET A 134 10.61 0.10 3.30
C MET A 134 9.49 -0.96 3.37
N PRO A 135 8.29 -0.59 3.84
CA PRO A 135 7.13 -1.47 3.83
C PRO A 135 6.58 -1.62 2.42
N MET A 136 6.24 -2.86 2.08
CA MET A 136 5.62 -3.28 0.82
C MET A 136 4.44 -4.19 1.12
N TYR A 137 3.53 -4.34 0.18
CA TYR A 137 2.42 -5.30 0.31
C TYR A 137 1.91 -5.76 -1.05
N ALA A 138 1.24 -6.91 -1.02
CA ALA A 138 0.40 -7.39 -2.11
C ALA A 138 -0.99 -7.69 -1.53
N ALA A 139 -2.03 -7.12 -2.13
CA ALA A 139 -3.40 -7.16 -1.59
C ALA A 139 -4.43 -7.39 -2.69
N GLY A 140 -5.56 -7.98 -2.32
CA GLY A 140 -6.78 -7.88 -3.10
C GLY A 140 -7.43 -6.52 -2.82
N VAL A 141 -7.79 -5.80 -3.88
CA VAL A 141 -8.40 -4.47 -3.83
C VAL A 141 -9.82 -4.56 -4.39
N LEU A 142 -10.79 -4.16 -3.59
CA LEU A 142 -12.19 -4.03 -4.00
C LEU A 142 -12.53 -2.54 -4.04
N ARG A 143 -12.93 -2.02 -5.21
CA ARG A 143 -13.42 -0.65 -5.41
C ARG A 143 -14.91 -0.67 -5.72
N VAL A 144 -15.71 0.12 -5.02
CA VAL A 144 -17.17 0.20 -5.18
C VAL A 144 -17.51 1.43 -6.01
N ASP A 145 -17.57 1.26 -7.33
CA ASP A 145 -17.78 2.34 -8.30
C ASP A 145 -19.27 2.54 -8.70
N VAL A 146 -20.17 1.81 -8.08
CA VAL A 146 -21.61 1.95 -8.35
C VAL A 146 -22.14 3.36 -8.01
N LEU A 147 -21.58 4.04 -7.03
CA LEU A 147 -22.03 5.37 -6.61
C LEU A 147 -21.81 6.42 -7.70
N PRO A 148 -20.62 6.58 -8.30
CA PRO A 148 -20.44 7.53 -9.39
C PRO A 148 -21.19 7.12 -10.66
N ARG A 149 -21.27 5.83 -10.95
CA ARG A 149 -21.88 5.33 -12.20
C ARG A 149 -23.39 5.42 -12.21
N GLU A 150 -24.07 5.01 -11.13
CA GLU A 150 -25.54 4.90 -11.10
C GLU A 150 -26.19 6.10 -10.40
N LEU A 151 -25.52 6.69 -9.41
CA LEU A 151 -26.09 7.73 -8.57
C LEU A 151 -25.49 9.11 -8.81
N SER A 152 -24.45 9.22 -9.68
CA SER A 152 -23.71 10.45 -9.94
C SER A 152 -23.09 11.06 -8.66
N ILE A 153 -22.80 10.23 -7.66
CA ILE A 153 -22.12 10.62 -6.43
C ILE A 153 -20.63 10.36 -6.64
N PRO A 154 -19.76 11.37 -6.66
CA PRO A 154 -18.34 11.21 -7.03
C PRO A 154 -17.50 10.58 -5.92
N LEU A 155 -18.02 9.56 -5.25
CA LEU A 155 -17.38 8.87 -4.15
C LEU A 155 -17.24 7.38 -4.45
N VAL A 156 -16.02 6.85 -4.27
CA VAL A 156 -15.68 5.44 -4.48
C VAL A 156 -15.13 4.86 -3.18
N PRO A 157 -15.97 4.21 -2.36
CA PRO A 157 -15.48 3.41 -1.24
C PRO A 157 -14.62 2.24 -1.74
N TYR A 158 -13.59 1.90 -0.99
CA TYR A 158 -12.76 0.75 -1.33
C TYR A 158 -12.16 0.09 -0.09
N GLY A 159 -11.73 -1.15 -0.26
CA GLY A 159 -11.07 -1.94 0.77
C GLY A 159 -9.95 -2.77 0.18
N LYS A 160 -8.91 -2.97 0.98
CA LYS A 160 -7.71 -3.73 0.63
C LYS A 160 -7.43 -4.75 1.72
N LEU A 161 -7.05 -5.97 1.34
CA LEU A 161 -6.64 -7.02 2.27
C LEU A 161 -5.57 -7.89 1.62
N GLY A 162 -4.47 -8.12 2.34
CA GLY A 162 -3.37 -8.89 1.80
C GLY A 162 -2.23 -9.14 2.78
N LEU A 163 -1.07 -9.40 2.21
CA LEU A 163 0.16 -9.68 2.93
C LEU A 163 1.12 -8.51 2.79
N GLY A 164 1.72 -8.12 3.90
CA GLY A 164 2.76 -7.13 3.95
C GLY A 164 4.14 -7.75 4.14
N TYR A 165 5.15 -7.07 3.61
CA TYR A 165 6.55 -7.38 3.76
C TYR A 165 7.33 -6.08 3.93
N GLY A 166 8.24 -6.00 4.85
CA GLY A 166 9.01 -4.79 5.07
C GLY A 166 10.48 -5.08 5.29
N LEU A 167 11.31 -4.24 4.69
CA LEU A 167 12.75 -4.19 4.95
C LEU A 167 13.04 -3.06 5.93
N TRP A 168 14.01 -3.28 6.82
CA TRP A 168 14.45 -2.28 7.76
C TRP A 168 15.95 -2.31 7.96
N LYS A 169 16.50 -1.15 8.28
CA LYS A 169 17.92 -0.98 8.61
C LYS A 169 18.08 0.12 9.65
N ALA A 170 18.68 -0.24 10.78
CA ALA A 170 19.18 0.70 11.76
C ALA A 170 20.66 0.96 11.50
N SER A 171 21.07 2.22 11.50
CA SER A 171 22.46 2.64 11.27
C SER A 171 22.85 3.79 12.18
N ASN A 172 24.14 3.85 12.48
CA ASN A 172 24.81 4.97 13.13
C ASN A 172 25.86 5.57 12.18
N GLU A 173 26.64 6.54 12.62
CA GLU A 173 27.66 7.20 11.81
C GLU A 173 28.75 6.24 11.27
N LEU A 174 28.94 5.09 11.91
CA LEU A 174 29.92 4.07 11.50
C LEU A 174 29.35 3.07 10.49
N GLY A 175 28.06 3.15 10.16
CA GLY A 175 27.38 2.26 9.23
C GLY A 175 26.16 1.54 9.84
N ALA A 176 25.88 0.30 9.41
CA ALA A 176 24.82 -0.49 10.04
C ALA A 176 25.21 -0.78 11.50
N SER A 177 24.28 -0.53 12.43
CA SER A 177 24.51 -0.81 13.85
C SER A 177 24.84 -2.28 14.04
N GLU A 178 25.91 -2.58 14.75
CA GLU A 178 26.29 -3.94 15.13
C GLU A 178 26.39 -4.04 16.65
N GLN A 179 25.72 -5.05 17.23
CA GLN A 179 25.84 -5.38 18.63
C GLN A 179 25.90 -6.91 18.79
N GLY A 180 26.97 -7.41 19.41
CA GLY A 180 27.13 -8.84 19.63
C GLY A 180 27.20 -9.70 18.35
N GLY A 181 27.69 -9.13 17.23
CA GLY A 181 27.74 -9.81 15.93
C GLY A 181 26.41 -9.81 15.15
N VAL A 182 25.39 -9.12 15.64
CA VAL A 182 24.11 -8.95 14.97
C VAL A 182 24.06 -7.58 14.29
N THR A 183 23.87 -7.58 12.97
CA THR A 183 23.74 -6.35 12.20
C THR A 183 22.30 -5.84 12.30
N GLY A 184 22.15 -4.52 12.54
CA GLY A 184 20.85 -3.85 12.65
C GLY A 184 20.11 -3.72 11.31
N LYS A 185 19.85 -4.84 10.64
CA LYS A 185 19.07 -4.91 9.41
C LYS A 185 18.28 -6.21 9.35
N GLY A 186 17.13 -6.16 8.72
CA GLY A 186 16.31 -7.36 8.59
C GLY A 186 15.07 -7.12 7.73
N HIS A 187 14.17 -8.07 7.84
CA HIS A 187 12.87 -8.03 7.20
C HIS A 187 11.80 -8.48 8.18
N SER A 188 10.58 -8.03 7.93
CA SER A 188 9.41 -8.44 8.68
C SER A 188 8.25 -8.63 7.70
N TYR A 189 7.39 -9.59 7.98
CA TYR A 189 6.20 -9.86 7.17
C TYR A 189 4.97 -9.96 8.06
N GLY A 190 3.79 -9.88 7.45
CA GLY A 190 2.55 -9.95 8.20
C GLY A 190 1.33 -9.62 7.36
N LEU A 191 0.29 -9.10 8.03
CA LEU A 191 -0.96 -8.74 7.38
C LEU A 191 -0.98 -7.26 7.02
N HIS A 192 -1.65 -6.96 5.90
CA HIS A 192 -1.96 -5.61 5.46
C HIS A 192 -3.45 -5.51 5.17
N ALA A 193 -4.09 -4.47 5.70
CA ALA A 193 -5.48 -4.16 5.42
C ALA A 193 -5.67 -2.65 5.35
N ALA A 194 -6.62 -2.21 4.53
CA ALA A 194 -6.99 -0.81 4.46
C ALA A 194 -8.46 -0.65 4.07
N VAL A 195 -9.07 0.44 4.52
CA VAL A 195 -10.37 0.90 4.05
C VAL A 195 -10.30 2.38 3.76
N GLY A 196 -10.88 2.80 2.65
CA GLY A 196 -10.76 4.18 2.20
C GLY A 196 -11.96 4.66 1.40
N LEU A 197 -11.91 5.95 1.13
CA LEU A 197 -12.86 6.65 0.30
C LEU A 197 -12.10 7.51 -0.69
N ALA A 198 -12.36 7.32 -1.98
CA ALA A 198 -11.83 8.15 -3.05
C ALA A 198 -12.91 9.11 -3.56
N LEU A 199 -12.52 10.35 -3.78
CA LEU A 199 -13.35 11.39 -4.39
C LEU A 199 -12.89 11.56 -5.82
N GLN A 200 -13.76 11.28 -6.77
CA GLN A 200 -13.51 11.51 -8.19
C GLN A 200 -13.39 13.03 -8.46
N LEU A 201 -12.32 13.44 -9.12
CA LEU A 201 -11.99 14.87 -9.33
C LEU A 201 -12.46 15.38 -10.70
N ASP A 202 -12.95 14.54 -11.57
CA ASP A 202 -13.35 14.87 -12.95
C ASP A 202 -14.44 15.95 -13.03
N PHE A 203 -15.23 16.12 -11.97
CA PHE A 203 -16.24 17.16 -11.90
C PHE A 203 -15.66 18.56 -11.76
N LEU A 204 -14.39 18.70 -11.34
CA LEU A 204 -13.72 20.01 -11.19
C LEU A 204 -13.38 20.63 -12.55
N ASP A 205 -12.94 19.81 -13.52
CA ASP A 205 -12.63 20.26 -14.87
C ASP A 205 -12.78 19.09 -15.88
N ALA A 206 -13.97 18.99 -16.45
CA ALA A 206 -14.27 17.96 -17.45
C ALA A 206 -13.46 18.11 -18.76
N ALA A 207 -12.98 19.30 -19.08
CA ALA A 207 -12.16 19.51 -20.27
C ALA A 207 -10.72 19.03 -20.05
N ALA A 208 -10.16 19.28 -18.86
CA ALA A 208 -8.86 18.77 -18.47
C ALA A 208 -8.85 17.22 -18.41
N THR A 209 -9.91 16.61 -17.88
CA THR A 209 -10.06 15.15 -17.84
C THR A 209 -10.07 14.53 -19.23
N GLN A 210 -10.83 15.11 -20.18
CA GLN A 210 -10.82 14.67 -21.58
C GLN A 210 -9.45 14.79 -22.24
N GLN A 211 -8.72 15.85 -21.92
CA GLN A 211 -7.36 16.04 -22.47
C GLN A 211 -6.38 15.02 -21.91
N LEU A 212 -6.50 14.66 -20.62
CA LEU A 212 -5.68 13.62 -19.97
C LEU A 212 -5.96 12.23 -20.56
N ASP A 213 -7.23 11.87 -20.76
CA ASP A 213 -7.61 10.61 -21.43
C ASP A 213 -7.02 10.54 -22.85
N ASN A 214 -7.20 11.59 -23.65
CA ASN A 214 -6.71 11.62 -25.03
C ASN A 214 -5.18 11.69 -25.17
N SER A 215 -4.46 12.24 -24.19
CA SER A 215 -3.01 12.48 -24.29
C SER A 215 -2.16 11.42 -23.58
N VAL A 216 -2.62 10.90 -22.43
CA VAL A 216 -1.85 9.98 -21.60
C VAL A 216 -2.65 8.76 -21.14
N GLY A 217 -3.93 8.63 -21.55
CA GLY A 217 -4.78 7.48 -21.22
C GLY A 217 -5.26 7.47 -19.78
N ILE A 218 -5.26 8.62 -19.08
CA ILE A 218 -5.81 8.72 -17.72
C ILE A 218 -7.31 9.02 -17.84
N ASN A 219 -8.13 8.05 -17.44
CA ASN A 219 -9.58 8.14 -17.54
C ASN A 219 -10.18 8.95 -16.39
N HIS A 220 -9.73 8.65 -15.16
CA HIS A 220 -10.21 9.30 -13.95
C HIS A 220 -9.06 9.64 -13.01
N ALA A 221 -9.20 10.76 -12.31
CA ALA A 221 -8.32 11.17 -11.22
C ALA A 221 -9.11 11.24 -9.91
N TYR A 222 -8.51 10.80 -8.83
CA TYR A 222 -9.11 10.78 -7.49
C TYR A 222 -8.19 11.40 -6.47
N GLY A 223 -8.77 12.13 -5.51
CA GLY A 223 -8.15 12.35 -4.21
C GLY A 223 -8.73 11.35 -3.22
N TYR A 224 -7.93 10.76 -2.35
CA TYR A 224 -8.44 9.76 -1.43
C TYR A 224 -7.93 9.94 0.00
N LEU A 225 -8.69 9.36 0.93
CA LEU A 225 -8.35 9.18 2.33
C LEU A 225 -8.59 7.73 2.73
N GLU A 226 -7.60 7.12 3.37
CA GLU A 226 -7.59 5.71 3.73
C GLU A 226 -7.14 5.55 5.18
N TRP A 227 -7.71 4.59 5.89
CA TRP A 227 -7.16 4.07 7.12
C TRP A 227 -6.47 2.75 6.84
N MET A 228 -5.18 2.70 7.13
CA MET A 228 -4.31 1.56 6.87
C MET A 228 -3.93 0.87 8.19
N TRP A 229 -4.00 -0.45 8.20
CA TRP A 229 -3.43 -1.33 9.23
C TRP A 229 -2.40 -2.23 8.58
N SER A 230 -1.21 -2.19 9.11
CA SER A 230 -0.12 -3.04 8.66
C SER A 230 0.52 -3.66 9.90
N ASP A 231 0.37 -4.97 10.07
CA ASP A 231 0.98 -5.72 11.17
C ASP A 231 2.15 -6.52 10.62
N LEU A 232 3.35 -5.94 10.71
CA LEU A 232 4.60 -6.49 10.19
C LEU A 232 5.52 -6.87 11.34
N GLY A 233 5.24 -7.99 12.00
CA GLY A 233 6.00 -8.50 13.15
C GLY A 233 6.29 -10.00 13.07
N GLY A 234 5.99 -10.62 11.93
CA GLY A 234 6.05 -12.08 11.73
C GLY A 234 4.80 -12.79 12.26
N PHE A 235 4.38 -13.86 11.58
CA PHE A 235 3.31 -14.72 12.07
C PHE A 235 3.82 -15.55 13.26
N GLY A 236 3.51 -15.15 14.48
CA GLY A 236 3.95 -15.80 15.72
C GLY A 236 5.11 -15.13 16.43
N GLY A 237 5.53 -13.94 16.02
CA GLY A 237 6.58 -13.15 16.66
C GLY A 237 7.99 -13.48 16.18
N GLY A 238 8.99 -12.85 16.81
CA GLY A 238 10.42 -13.09 16.52
C GLY A 238 11.01 -12.24 15.37
N GLN A 239 10.23 -11.28 14.87
CA GLN A 239 10.71 -10.28 13.91
C GLN A 239 10.37 -8.89 14.45
N MET A 240 11.21 -7.90 14.16
CA MET A 240 10.97 -6.52 14.59
C MET A 240 9.61 -6.03 14.06
N LYS A 241 8.76 -5.53 14.96
CA LYS A 241 7.44 -4.98 14.61
C LYS A 241 7.59 -3.63 13.96
N ILE A 242 7.61 -3.62 12.65
CA ILE A 242 7.70 -2.39 11.86
C ILE A 242 6.35 -1.93 11.30
N GLY A 243 5.27 -2.63 11.60
CA GLY A 243 3.92 -2.28 11.20
C GLY A 243 3.46 -0.94 11.77
N THR A 244 2.32 -0.46 11.28
CA THR A 244 1.70 0.80 11.72
C THR A 244 0.19 0.77 11.51
N SER A 245 -0.54 1.58 12.28
CA SER A 245 -1.95 1.88 12.04
C SER A 245 -2.09 3.39 11.91
N THR A 246 -2.50 3.84 10.71
CA THR A 246 -2.47 5.27 10.40
C THR A 246 -3.41 5.62 9.24
N TRP A 247 -3.71 6.91 9.09
CA TRP A 247 -4.37 7.41 7.90
C TRP A 247 -3.36 7.67 6.77
N VAL A 248 -3.81 7.50 5.54
CA VAL A 248 -3.06 7.71 4.31
C VAL A 248 -3.91 8.55 3.37
N THR A 249 -3.30 9.47 2.66
CA THR A 249 -3.95 10.27 1.63
C THR A 249 -3.09 10.35 0.39
N GLY A 250 -3.68 10.72 -0.73
CA GLY A 250 -2.94 10.86 -1.96
C GLY A 250 -3.81 11.08 -3.17
N LEU A 251 -3.22 10.81 -4.32
CA LEU A 251 -3.88 10.86 -5.63
C LEU A 251 -3.88 9.47 -6.24
N ALA A 252 -4.98 9.11 -6.90
CA ALA A 252 -5.09 7.90 -7.69
C ALA A 252 -5.50 8.24 -9.13
N PHE A 253 -4.98 7.49 -10.09
CA PHE A 253 -5.22 7.67 -11.50
C PHE A 253 -5.63 6.33 -12.10
N GLU A 254 -6.76 6.28 -12.78
CA GLU A 254 -7.22 5.12 -13.54
C GLU A 254 -6.83 5.27 -15.01
N ILE A 255 -6.22 4.19 -15.52
CA ILE A 255 -5.62 4.12 -16.85
C ILE A 255 -6.22 2.92 -17.60
#